data_3a2708c7f9805a60d9cea78688ca3824
#
_entry.id   3a2708c7f9805a60d9cea78688ca3824
#
_cell.length_a   1.000
_cell.length_b   1.000
_cell.length_c   1.000
_cell.angle_alpha   90.00
_cell.angle_beta   90.00
_cell.angle_gamma   90.00
#
_symmetry.space_group_name_H-M   'P 1'
#
loop_
_entity.id
_entity.type
_entity.pdbx_description
1 polymer ?
#
loop_
_entity_poly.entity_id
_entity_poly.type
_entity_poly.pdbx_seq_one_letter_code
_entity_poly.pdbx_strand_id
1 'polypeptide(L)'
;MFSWLKNKRRERALARHALPDDEWDAALRELPFLDHWEAPTLARLRELTTLFLVEKSIVSGATSGSHTLHVTPHMRILIAVQACLLILGRGESVMAAMTDFEGWENVVVYPGDFPRTYDFEDEAGVVHRLDEPIAGESWDGGPVLLSWPAVEAGYDQSGMALVIHEFAHKIDMLDGAVDGLPPLNGAERVAFKASIHAAYADFCRRVDAGEDTAVDPYAAELIEEFFAVSCEVFFAEPALLRDEYPTYFANLRSYFCVDTERGSIMSAA
;
A
#
# COMPACT_ATOMS: atom_id res chain seq x y z
N MET A 1 9.23 28.35 -2.36
CA MET A 1 10.19 28.55 -1.24
C MET A 1 10.11 27.45 -0.19
N PHE A 2 8.93 26.96 0.20
CA PHE A 2 8.77 25.88 1.20
C PHE A 2 9.31 24.51 0.73
N SER A 3 9.15 24.15 -0.54
CA SER A 3 9.62 22.87 -1.10
C SER A 3 11.15 22.71 -0.97
N TRP A 4 11.94 23.74 -1.27
CA TRP A 4 13.40 23.70 -1.14
C TRP A 4 13.87 23.47 0.31
N LEU A 5 13.22 24.12 1.29
CA LEU A 5 13.53 23.90 2.71
C LEU A 5 13.21 22.47 3.15
N LYS A 6 12.10 21.92 2.65
CA LYS A 6 11.70 20.54 2.93
C LYS A 6 12.70 19.56 2.36
N ASN A 7 13.11 19.73 1.10
CA ASN A 7 14.12 18.89 0.47
C ASN A 7 15.46 18.93 1.21
N LYS A 8 15.92 20.11 1.65
CA LYS A 8 17.12 20.20 2.50
C LYS A 8 17.00 19.49 3.85
N ARG A 9 15.80 19.47 4.45
CA ARG A 9 15.56 18.69 5.68
C ARG A 9 15.63 17.20 5.39
N ARG A 10 15.06 16.72 4.27
CA ARG A 10 15.10 15.34 3.81
C ARG A 10 16.55 14.88 3.54
N GLU A 11 17.35 15.69 2.81
CA GLU A 11 18.77 15.42 2.58
C GLU A 11 19.56 15.25 3.90
N ARG A 12 19.30 16.13 4.88
CA ARG A 12 19.92 16.00 6.18
C ARG A 12 19.44 14.80 6.98
N ALA A 13 18.18 14.41 6.79
CA ALA A 13 17.62 13.24 7.43
C ALA A 13 18.28 11.97 6.90
N LEU A 14 18.43 11.82 5.59
CA LEU A 14 19.15 10.70 4.98
C LEU A 14 20.60 10.59 5.49
N ALA A 15 21.31 11.72 5.60
CA ALA A 15 22.67 11.72 6.10
C ALA A 15 22.83 11.36 7.59
N ARG A 16 21.76 11.55 8.40
CA ARG A 16 21.84 11.37 9.86
C ARG A 16 21.13 10.13 10.38
N HIS A 17 20.15 9.63 9.64
CA HIS A 17 19.23 8.57 10.07
C HIS A 17 19.25 7.37 9.12
N ALA A 18 20.38 7.15 8.44
CA ALA A 18 20.54 5.96 7.61
C ALA A 18 20.23 4.69 8.42
N LEU A 19 19.38 3.84 7.87
CA LEU A 19 19.04 2.56 8.51
C LEU A 19 20.31 1.71 8.65
N PRO A 20 20.55 1.08 9.82
CA PRO A 20 21.63 0.09 9.97
C PRO A 20 21.47 -1.07 8.99
N ASP A 21 22.59 -1.63 8.51
CA ASP A 21 22.58 -2.71 7.53
C ASP A 21 21.89 -3.96 8.08
N ASP A 22 22.16 -4.30 9.33
CA ASP A 22 21.61 -5.47 10.01
C ASP A 22 20.08 -5.37 10.22
N GLU A 23 19.55 -4.19 10.53
CA GLU A 23 18.11 -3.94 10.65
C GLU A 23 17.43 -3.98 9.28
N TRP A 24 18.07 -3.38 8.26
CA TRP A 24 17.59 -3.42 6.87
C TRP A 24 17.53 -4.85 6.33
N ASP A 25 18.64 -5.59 6.46
CA ASP A 25 18.72 -6.98 5.99
C ASP A 25 17.77 -7.90 6.76
N ALA A 26 17.50 -7.61 8.05
CA ALA A 26 16.51 -8.35 8.82
C ALA A 26 15.09 -8.15 8.27
N ALA A 27 14.72 -6.93 7.92
CA ALA A 27 13.42 -6.64 7.34
C ALA A 27 13.25 -7.27 5.94
N LEU A 28 14.27 -7.19 5.08
CA LEU A 28 14.19 -7.79 3.75
C LEU A 28 14.03 -9.31 3.78
N ARG A 29 14.63 -10.02 4.75
CA ARG A 29 14.44 -11.47 4.88
C ARG A 29 13.00 -11.90 5.14
N GLU A 30 12.16 -11.01 5.65
CA GLU A 30 10.72 -11.24 5.83
C GLU A 30 9.88 -10.86 4.60
N LEU A 31 10.52 -10.33 3.55
CA LEU A 31 9.89 -9.89 2.31
C LEU A 31 10.53 -10.60 1.10
N PRO A 32 10.41 -11.95 1.00
CA PRO A 32 11.13 -12.74 0.01
C PRO A 32 10.79 -12.37 -1.44
N PHE A 33 9.65 -11.73 -1.70
CA PHE A 33 9.31 -11.21 -3.01
C PHE A 33 10.26 -10.09 -3.49
N LEU A 34 11.09 -9.52 -2.59
CA LEU A 34 12.12 -8.55 -2.93
C LEU A 34 13.51 -9.16 -3.21
N ASP A 35 13.70 -10.47 -3.03
CA ASP A 35 15.01 -11.12 -3.14
C ASP A 35 15.67 -10.97 -4.53
N HIS A 36 14.85 -10.88 -5.57
CA HIS A 36 15.31 -10.75 -6.96
C HIS A 36 15.51 -9.29 -7.41
N TRP A 37 15.24 -8.32 -6.52
CA TRP A 37 15.26 -6.90 -6.89
C TRP A 37 16.69 -6.38 -7.03
N GLU A 38 16.92 -5.50 -8.01
CA GLU A 38 18.23 -4.92 -8.29
C GLU A 38 18.73 -4.05 -7.13
N ALA A 39 20.03 -4.12 -6.85
CA ALA A 39 20.65 -3.37 -5.76
C ALA A 39 20.42 -1.85 -5.81
N PRO A 40 20.44 -1.18 -6.99
CA PRO A 40 20.09 0.26 -7.06
C PRO A 40 18.65 0.55 -6.65
N THR A 41 17.72 -0.34 -6.99
CA THR A 41 16.30 -0.23 -6.63
C THR A 41 16.10 -0.38 -5.12
N LEU A 42 16.74 -1.39 -4.53
CA LEU A 42 16.74 -1.60 -3.08
C LEU A 42 17.41 -0.44 -2.31
N ALA A 43 18.46 0.14 -2.87
CA ALA A 43 19.10 1.33 -2.28
C ALA A 43 18.13 2.52 -2.25
N ARG A 44 17.40 2.78 -3.34
CA ARG A 44 16.36 3.81 -3.37
C ARG A 44 15.21 3.52 -2.42
N LEU A 45 14.77 2.26 -2.32
CA LEU A 45 13.74 1.83 -1.37
C LEU A 45 14.19 2.11 0.08
N ARG A 46 15.45 1.82 0.41
CA ARG A 46 16.04 2.10 1.74
C ARG A 46 16.06 3.59 2.07
N GLU A 47 16.38 4.45 1.10
CA GLU A 47 16.32 5.90 1.27
C GLU A 47 14.88 6.38 1.53
N LEU A 48 13.90 5.88 0.77
CA LEU A 48 12.49 6.19 0.97
C LEU A 48 11.99 5.72 2.35
N THR A 49 12.34 4.49 2.73
CA THR A 49 12.04 3.92 4.05
C THR A 49 12.62 4.80 5.17
N THR A 50 13.85 5.26 5.01
CA THR A 50 14.50 6.18 5.97
C THR A 50 13.71 7.48 6.10
N LEU A 51 13.31 8.09 4.99
CA LEU A 51 12.53 9.32 5.00
C LEU A 51 11.14 9.11 5.60
N PHE A 52 10.49 8.00 5.26
CA PHE A 52 9.20 7.63 5.84
C PHE A 52 9.27 7.54 7.36
N LEU A 53 10.26 6.83 7.90
CA LEU A 53 10.45 6.69 9.35
C LEU A 53 10.78 8.00 10.08
N VAL A 54 11.35 8.97 9.38
CA VAL A 54 11.61 10.31 9.92
C VAL A 54 10.37 11.21 9.85
N GLU A 55 9.54 11.09 8.82
CA GLU A 55 8.39 11.96 8.58
C GLU A 55 7.07 11.42 9.14
N LYS A 56 6.97 10.09 9.36
CA LYS A 56 5.75 9.44 9.85
C LYS A 56 5.92 8.92 11.27
N SER A 57 4.87 9.05 12.03
CA SER A 57 4.78 8.52 13.39
C SER A 57 4.06 7.18 13.37
N ILE A 58 4.78 6.09 13.66
CA ILE A 58 4.19 4.75 13.79
C ILE A 58 4.02 4.46 15.28
N VAL A 59 2.78 4.40 15.75
CA VAL A 59 2.44 4.33 17.17
C VAL A 59 1.52 3.14 17.46
N SER A 60 1.50 2.71 18.73
CA SER A 60 0.55 1.70 19.19
C SER A 60 -0.86 2.28 19.30
N GLY A 61 -1.83 1.58 18.74
CA GLY A 61 -3.24 1.73 19.07
C GLY A 61 -3.60 0.95 20.33
N ALA A 62 -4.75 1.27 20.92
CA ALA A 62 -5.31 0.54 22.04
C ALA A 62 -6.77 0.21 21.76
N THR A 63 -7.13 -1.06 21.92
CA THR A 63 -8.53 -1.52 21.94
C THR A 63 -8.91 -1.82 23.39
N SER A 64 -10.19 -1.63 23.74
CA SER A 64 -10.68 -1.91 25.09
C SER A 64 -10.37 -3.33 25.51
N GLY A 65 -9.61 -3.51 26.60
CA GLY A 65 -9.26 -4.81 27.14
C GLY A 65 -8.04 -5.51 26.49
N SER A 66 -7.40 -4.90 25.50
CA SER A 66 -6.18 -5.44 24.89
C SER A 66 -4.91 -5.04 25.65
N HIS A 67 -3.86 -5.87 25.55
CA HIS A 67 -2.54 -5.48 26.00
C HIS A 67 -1.99 -4.38 25.08
N THR A 68 -1.24 -3.45 25.65
CA THR A 68 -0.55 -2.41 24.86
C THR A 68 0.53 -3.08 23.99
N LEU A 69 0.41 -2.89 22.67
CA LEU A 69 1.43 -3.36 21.74
C LEU A 69 2.69 -2.50 21.86
N HIS A 70 3.84 -3.13 22.01
CA HIS A 70 5.10 -2.41 21.91
C HIS A 70 5.58 -2.39 20.45
N VAL A 71 5.38 -1.28 19.75
CA VAL A 71 5.84 -1.14 18.35
C VAL A 71 7.36 -1.06 18.32
N THR A 72 8.00 -2.13 17.87
CA THR A 72 9.46 -2.26 17.82
C THR A 72 10.06 -1.49 16.62
N PRO A 73 11.37 -1.21 16.60
CA PRO A 73 12.04 -0.68 15.41
C PRO A 73 11.85 -1.57 14.19
N HIS A 74 11.92 -2.88 14.35
CA HIS A 74 11.73 -3.84 13.27
C HIS A 74 10.33 -3.75 12.64
N MET A 75 9.26 -3.72 13.44
CA MET A 75 7.89 -3.52 12.97
C MET A 75 7.76 -2.22 12.16
N ARG A 76 8.40 -1.14 12.61
CA ARG A 76 8.39 0.15 11.90
C ARG A 76 9.04 0.05 10.53
N ILE A 77 10.17 -0.65 10.44
CA ILE A 77 10.89 -0.84 9.18
C ILE A 77 10.05 -1.68 8.21
N LEU A 78 9.48 -2.79 8.66
CA LEU A 78 8.62 -3.65 7.83
C LEU A 78 7.43 -2.89 7.23
N ILE A 79 6.74 -2.08 8.04
CA ILE A 79 5.64 -1.24 7.57
C ILE A 79 6.17 -0.20 6.56
N ALA A 80 7.26 0.48 6.88
CA ALA A 80 7.81 1.54 6.03
C ALA A 80 8.33 1.02 4.68
N VAL A 81 8.96 -0.16 4.64
CA VAL A 81 9.42 -0.80 3.39
C VAL A 81 8.24 -1.04 2.46
N GLN A 82 7.20 -1.71 2.93
CA GLN A 82 6.02 -2.04 2.11
C GLN A 82 5.27 -0.79 1.64
N ALA A 83 5.05 0.19 2.54
CA ALA A 83 4.45 1.46 2.17
C ALA A 83 5.23 2.16 1.05
N CYS A 84 6.56 2.18 1.15
CA CYS A 84 7.43 2.86 0.19
C CYS A 84 7.53 2.16 -1.18
N LEU A 85 7.10 0.90 -1.32
CA LEU A 85 7.00 0.25 -2.63
C LEU A 85 6.08 1.02 -3.58
N LEU A 86 4.96 1.54 -3.08
CA LEU A 86 3.94 2.25 -3.86
C LEU A 86 4.43 3.59 -4.43
N ILE A 87 5.49 4.15 -3.86
CA ILE A 87 6.09 5.41 -4.34
C ILE A 87 7.50 5.23 -4.92
N LEU A 88 7.99 3.99 -4.98
CA LEU A 88 9.39 3.67 -5.29
C LEU A 88 9.87 4.19 -6.64
N GLY A 89 9.09 3.99 -7.70
CA GLY A 89 9.41 4.46 -9.04
C GLY A 89 8.91 5.88 -9.35
N ARG A 90 8.16 6.50 -8.43
CA ARG A 90 7.51 7.78 -8.66
C ARG A 90 8.47 8.96 -8.45
N GLY A 91 8.34 9.96 -9.31
CA GLY A 91 9.18 11.16 -9.24
C GLY A 91 10.64 10.93 -9.59
N GLU A 92 11.33 11.99 -9.98
CA GLU A 92 12.75 11.96 -10.40
C GLU A 92 13.73 11.68 -9.24
N SER A 93 13.31 11.85 -8.00
CA SER A 93 14.12 11.64 -6.80
C SER A 93 13.27 11.13 -5.64
N VAL A 94 13.91 10.57 -4.62
CA VAL A 94 13.25 10.16 -3.36
C VAL A 94 12.52 11.33 -2.70
N MET A 95 13.03 12.57 -2.87
CA MET A 95 12.38 13.77 -2.34
C MET A 95 11.05 14.05 -3.04
N ALA A 96 10.99 13.85 -4.36
CA ALA A 96 9.78 14.01 -5.15
C ALA A 96 8.78 12.88 -4.85
N ALA A 97 9.23 11.62 -4.78
CA ALA A 97 8.38 10.48 -4.44
C ALA A 97 7.66 10.65 -3.10
N MET A 98 8.34 11.16 -2.09
CA MET A 98 7.76 11.41 -0.77
C MET A 98 6.64 12.46 -0.76
N THR A 99 6.39 13.18 -1.85
CA THR A 99 5.26 14.12 -1.93
C THR A 99 3.92 13.41 -1.98
N ASP A 100 3.87 12.18 -2.47
CA ASP A 100 2.65 11.37 -2.52
C ASP A 100 2.16 10.96 -1.11
N PHE A 101 3.05 11.02 -0.11
CA PHE A 101 2.70 10.76 1.30
C PHE A 101 2.60 12.04 2.15
N GLU A 102 2.46 13.20 1.54
CA GLU A 102 2.19 14.45 2.27
C GLU A 102 0.72 14.54 2.72
N GLY A 103 0.44 15.38 3.70
CA GLY A 103 -0.93 15.66 4.18
C GLY A 103 -1.42 14.80 5.35
N TRP A 104 -0.69 13.75 5.74
CA TRP A 104 -0.98 12.92 6.90
C TRP A 104 0.31 12.51 7.62
N GLU A 105 0.22 12.05 8.88
CA GLU A 105 1.40 11.82 9.73
C GLU A 105 1.44 10.44 10.40
N ASN A 106 0.29 9.84 10.70
CA ASN A 106 0.23 8.73 11.64
C ASN A 106 -0.10 7.39 10.99
N VAL A 107 0.63 6.36 11.41
CA VAL A 107 0.27 4.95 11.26
C VAL A 107 0.01 4.41 12.67
N VAL A 108 -1.15 3.85 12.92
CA VAL A 108 -1.55 3.31 14.21
C VAL A 108 -1.61 1.80 14.12
N VAL A 109 -0.79 1.10 14.91
CA VAL A 109 -0.70 -0.35 14.89
C VAL A 109 -1.40 -0.93 16.12
N TYR A 110 -2.39 -1.76 15.90
CA TYR A 110 -3.18 -2.42 16.93
C TYR A 110 -2.66 -3.81 17.23
N PRO A 111 -2.84 -4.32 18.46
CA PRO A 111 -2.43 -5.68 18.86
C PRO A 111 -3.33 -6.79 18.29
N GLY A 112 -4.36 -6.45 17.55
CA GLY A 112 -5.34 -7.33 16.91
C GLY A 112 -6.31 -6.51 16.10
N ASP A 113 -7.27 -7.15 15.47
CA ASP A 113 -8.32 -6.48 14.72
C ASP A 113 -9.09 -5.51 15.62
N PHE A 114 -9.56 -4.44 15.04
CA PHE A 114 -10.22 -3.36 15.75
C PHE A 114 -11.62 -3.12 15.20
N PRO A 115 -12.58 -2.67 16.04
CA PRO A 115 -13.95 -2.48 15.60
C PRO A 115 -14.04 -1.27 14.65
N ARG A 116 -14.63 -1.49 13.50
CA ARG A 116 -15.19 -0.43 12.65
C ARG A 116 -16.68 -0.32 12.98
N THR A 117 -17.09 0.84 13.43
CA THR A 117 -18.50 1.13 13.70
C THR A 117 -19.10 1.86 12.52
N TYR A 118 -20.16 1.33 11.94
CA TYR A 118 -20.92 2.01 10.89
C TYR A 118 -22.44 1.84 11.12
N ASP A 119 -23.19 2.82 10.63
CA ASP A 119 -24.63 2.81 10.68
C ASP A 119 -25.17 2.20 9.37
N PHE A 120 -25.94 1.12 9.48
CA PHE A 120 -26.60 0.45 8.36
C PHE A 120 -28.12 0.66 8.47
N GLU A 121 -28.75 1.15 7.42
CA GLU A 121 -30.21 1.28 7.33
C GLU A 121 -30.78 0.06 6.59
N ASP A 122 -31.66 -0.69 7.23
CA ASP A 122 -32.31 -1.85 6.64
C ASP A 122 -33.46 -1.43 5.70
N GLU A 123 -34.06 -2.42 5.00
CA GLU A 123 -35.15 -2.19 4.05
C GLU A 123 -36.43 -1.57 4.71
N ALA A 124 -36.54 -1.62 6.03
CA ALA A 124 -37.63 -1.03 6.80
C ALA A 124 -37.31 0.40 7.25
N GLY A 125 -36.12 0.95 6.91
CA GLY A 125 -35.68 2.28 7.30
C GLY A 125 -35.16 2.36 8.75
N VAL A 126 -34.80 1.22 9.35
CA VAL A 126 -34.26 1.15 10.71
C VAL A 126 -32.73 1.22 10.62
N VAL A 127 -32.14 2.19 11.31
CA VAL A 127 -30.68 2.33 11.40
C VAL A 127 -30.14 1.38 12.47
N HIS A 128 -29.28 0.46 12.05
CA HIS A 128 -28.53 -0.44 12.91
C HIS A 128 -27.09 0.04 13.01
N ARG A 129 -26.58 0.06 14.23
CA ARG A 129 -25.16 0.32 14.46
C ARG A 129 -24.43 -1.02 14.53
N LEU A 130 -23.55 -1.26 13.57
CA LEU A 130 -22.79 -2.50 13.47
C LEU A 130 -21.35 -2.22 13.84
N ASP A 131 -20.75 -3.12 14.61
CA ASP A 131 -19.34 -3.14 14.92
C ASP A 131 -18.75 -4.39 14.27
N GLU A 132 -17.96 -4.20 13.22
CA GLU A 132 -17.25 -5.29 12.54
C GLU A 132 -15.76 -5.22 12.84
N PRO A 133 -15.11 -6.36 13.14
CA PRO A 133 -13.67 -6.38 13.27
C PRO A 133 -13.03 -6.23 11.89
N ILE A 134 -12.12 -5.27 11.75
CA ILE A 134 -11.33 -5.05 10.54
C ILE A 134 -9.84 -5.08 10.85
N ALA A 135 -9.06 -5.54 9.87
CA ALA A 135 -7.60 -5.65 9.99
C ALA A 135 -6.88 -4.36 9.65
N GLY A 136 -7.43 -3.54 8.75
CA GLY A 136 -6.86 -2.27 8.32
C GLY A 136 -7.90 -1.23 7.98
N GLU A 137 -7.51 0.02 7.95
CA GLU A 137 -8.33 1.14 7.48
C GLU A 137 -7.44 2.36 7.14
N SER A 138 -7.74 3.00 6.02
CA SER A 138 -7.05 4.21 5.58
C SER A 138 -8.03 5.37 5.47
N TRP A 139 -7.73 6.50 6.13
CA TRP A 139 -8.59 7.68 6.13
C TRP A 139 -8.00 8.79 5.27
N ASP A 140 -8.84 9.46 4.48
CA ASP A 140 -8.41 10.63 3.71
C ASP A 140 -7.88 11.71 4.67
N GLY A 141 -6.65 12.21 4.37
CA GLY A 141 -5.94 13.16 5.25
C GLY A 141 -5.69 12.68 6.69
N GLY A 142 -6.12 11.46 7.04
CA GLY A 142 -6.04 10.87 8.37
C GLY A 142 -4.98 9.76 8.50
N PRO A 143 -5.02 9.00 9.60
CA PRO A 143 -4.09 7.90 9.84
C PRO A 143 -4.31 6.70 8.91
N VAL A 144 -3.31 5.81 8.87
CA VAL A 144 -3.45 4.42 8.45
C VAL A 144 -3.52 3.57 9.71
N LEU A 145 -4.51 2.69 9.81
CA LEU A 145 -4.73 1.78 10.93
C LEU A 145 -4.39 0.36 10.49
N LEU A 146 -3.63 -0.37 11.30
CA LEU A 146 -3.14 -1.72 10.96
C LEU A 146 -3.29 -2.66 12.16
N SER A 147 -3.82 -3.86 11.95
CA SER A 147 -3.73 -4.98 12.87
C SER A 147 -2.36 -5.65 12.72
N TRP A 148 -1.56 -5.68 13.79
CA TRP A 148 -0.24 -6.30 13.70
C TRP A 148 -0.29 -7.79 13.33
N PRO A 149 -1.17 -8.62 13.91
CA PRO A 149 -1.30 -10.02 13.51
C PRO A 149 -1.61 -10.19 12.02
N ALA A 150 -2.43 -9.31 11.42
CA ALA A 150 -2.73 -9.36 10.00
C ALA A 150 -1.53 -8.90 9.14
N VAL A 151 -0.77 -7.89 9.58
CA VAL A 151 0.50 -7.51 8.93
C VAL A 151 1.49 -8.67 8.97
N GLU A 152 1.63 -9.35 10.11
CA GLU A 152 2.55 -10.48 10.31
C GLU A 152 2.11 -11.73 9.50
N ALA A 153 0.81 -12.01 9.43
CA ALA A 153 0.25 -13.10 8.62
C ALA A 153 0.46 -12.92 7.12
N GLY A 154 0.45 -11.69 6.61
CA GLY A 154 0.68 -11.39 5.20
C GLY A 154 2.08 -11.75 4.67
N TYR A 155 3.04 -12.03 5.54
CA TYR A 155 4.36 -12.54 5.14
C TYR A 155 4.39 -14.05 4.92
N ASP A 156 3.40 -14.78 5.41
CA ASP A 156 3.37 -16.24 5.47
C ASP A 156 2.34 -16.83 4.49
N GLN A 157 2.53 -16.60 3.19
CA GLN A 157 1.81 -17.26 2.08
C GLN A 157 0.26 -17.14 2.06
N SER A 158 -0.34 -16.37 2.96
CA SER A 158 -1.80 -16.15 2.95
C SER A 158 -2.25 -15.08 1.93
N GLY A 159 -1.32 -14.52 1.16
CA GLY A 159 -1.63 -13.68 0.00
C GLY A 159 -2.07 -12.25 0.30
N MET A 160 -2.17 -11.84 1.54
CA MET A 160 -2.59 -10.47 1.88
C MET A 160 -1.42 -9.65 2.43
N ALA A 161 -0.94 -8.70 1.65
CA ALA A 161 0.03 -7.71 2.09
C ALA A 161 -0.70 -6.46 2.63
N LEU A 162 -1.32 -6.56 3.82
CA LEU A 162 -2.17 -5.53 4.41
C LEU A 162 -1.57 -4.12 4.34
N VAL A 163 -0.26 -3.98 4.54
CA VAL A 163 0.38 -2.67 4.46
C VAL A 163 0.31 -2.12 3.04
N ILE A 164 0.59 -2.93 2.01
CA ILE A 164 0.47 -2.51 0.61
C ILE A 164 -0.99 -2.14 0.30
N HIS A 165 -1.94 -2.93 0.78
CA HIS A 165 -3.38 -2.69 0.65
C HIS A 165 -3.77 -1.30 1.17
N GLU A 166 -3.51 -1.05 2.44
CA GLU A 166 -3.90 0.21 3.08
C GLU A 166 -3.20 1.43 2.47
N PHE A 167 -1.96 1.27 2.06
CA PHE A 167 -1.24 2.34 1.38
C PHE A 167 -1.66 2.50 -0.09
N ALA A 168 -2.22 1.49 -0.74
CA ALA A 168 -2.86 1.63 -2.05
C ALA A 168 -4.09 2.54 -1.96
N HIS A 169 -4.91 2.41 -0.91
CA HIS A 169 -5.98 3.37 -0.65
C HIS A 169 -5.45 4.80 -0.44
N LYS A 170 -4.30 4.98 0.24
CA LYS A 170 -3.65 6.30 0.33
C LYS A 170 -3.27 6.87 -1.04
N ILE A 171 -2.84 6.02 -1.96
CA ILE A 171 -2.52 6.43 -3.34
C ILE A 171 -3.80 6.76 -4.12
N ASP A 172 -4.87 5.99 -3.96
CA ASP A 172 -6.17 6.25 -4.59
C ASP A 172 -6.74 7.60 -4.13
N MET A 173 -6.66 7.90 -2.84
CA MET A 173 -7.16 9.14 -2.24
C MET A 173 -6.40 10.42 -2.62
N LEU A 174 -5.27 10.34 -3.33
CA LEU A 174 -4.42 11.51 -3.60
C LEU A 174 -5.10 12.62 -4.42
N ASP A 175 -6.12 12.31 -5.20
CA ASP A 175 -6.91 13.30 -5.94
C ASP A 175 -8.24 13.66 -5.27
N GLY A 176 -8.49 13.11 -4.07
CA GLY A 176 -9.70 13.36 -3.25
C GLY A 176 -10.86 12.43 -3.58
N ALA A 177 -10.68 11.44 -4.45
CA ALA A 177 -11.65 10.39 -4.73
C ALA A 177 -11.19 9.06 -4.09
N VAL A 178 -12.12 8.12 -3.94
CA VAL A 178 -11.87 6.72 -3.58
C VAL A 178 -12.66 5.93 -4.61
N ASP A 179 -12.04 5.71 -5.77
CA ASP A 179 -12.73 5.12 -6.93
C ASP A 179 -11.85 4.07 -7.66
N GLY A 180 -10.75 3.64 -7.03
CA GLY A 180 -9.78 2.70 -7.58
C GLY A 180 -8.95 3.29 -8.72
N LEU A 181 -8.95 4.62 -8.88
CA LEU A 181 -8.26 5.32 -9.94
C LEU A 181 -7.22 6.29 -9.36
N PRO A 182 -5.99 5.87 -9.19
CA PRO A 182 -4.95 6.75 -8.67
C PRO A 182 -4.78 7.99 -9.56
N PRO A 183 -4.21 9.11 -9.04
CA PRO A 183 -4.14 10.36 -9.79
C PRO A 183 -3.34 10.21 -11.08
N LEU A 184 -4.05 10.31 -12.18
CA LEU A 184 -3.58 10.20 -13.57
C LEU A 184 -4.20 11.31 -14.43
N ASN A 185 -3.53 11.71 -15.48
CA ASN A 185 -4.00 12.77 -16.37
C ASN A 185 -4.21 12.30 -17.81
N GLY A 186 -5.12 12.98 -18.53
CA GLY A 186 -5.28 12.84 -19.96
C GLY A 186 -5.50 11.40 -20.45
N ALA A 187 -4.67 10.97 -21.40
CA ALA A 187 -4.77 9.66 -22.04
C ALA A 187 -4.45 8.50 -21.07
N GLU A 188 -3.54 8.71 -20.10
CA GLU A 188 -3.19 7.70 -19.11
C GLU A 188 -4.38 7.37 -18.20
N ARG A 189 -5.12 8.38 -17.71
CA ARG A 189 -6.33 8.17 -16.93
C ARG A 189 -7.39 7.41 -17.72
N VAL A 190 -7.58 7.73 -18.99
CA VAL A 190 -8.55 7.04 -19.86
C VAL A 190 -8.16 5.57 -20.04
N ALA A 191 -6.88 5.29 -20.29
CA ALA A 191 -6.38 3.93 -20.49
C ALA A 191 -6.46 3.10 -19.19
N PHE A 192 -6.04 3.68 -18.07
CA PHE A 192 -6.08 3.03 -16.77
C PHE A 192 -7.54 2.71 -16.39
N LYS A 193 -8.43 3.70 -16.47
CA LYS A 193 -9.86 3.52 -16.18
C LYS A 193 -10.47 2.42 -17.03
N ALA A 194 -10.23 2.40 -18.32
CA ALA A 194 -10.75 1.37 -19.21
C ALA A 194 -10.26 -0.04 -18.82
N SER A 195 -8.97 -0.16 -18.46
CA SER A 195 -8.38 -1.45 -18.12
C SER A 195 -8.84 -1.98 -16.76
N ILE A 196 -8.90 -1.13 -15.72
CA ILE A 196 -9.36 -1.57 -14.39
C ILE A 196 -10.84 -1.95 -14.43
N HIS A 197 -11.71 -1.18 -15.11
CA HIS A 197 -13.13 -1.54 -15.23
C HIS A 197 -13.34 -2.83 -16.00
N ALA A 198 -12.55 -3.09 -17.05
CA ALA A 198 -12.63 -4.35 -17.80
C ALA A 198 -12.16 -5.54 -16.96
N ALA A 199 -11.05 -5.39 -16.22
CA ALA A 199 -10.53 -6.41 -15.32
C ALA A 199 -11.50 -6.69 -14.16
N TYR A 200 -12.01 -5.66 -13.51
CA TYR A 200 -12.97 -5.78 -12.40
C TYR A 200 -14.28 -6.46 -12.83
N ALA A 201 -14.84 -6.10 -13.99
CA ALA A 201 -16.05 -6.73 -14.51
C ALA A 201 -15.86 -8.21 -14.81
N ASP A 202 -14.70 -8.61 -15.37
CA ASP A 202 -14.36 -10.02 -15.59
C ASP A 202 -14.14 -10.75 -14.27
N PHE A 203 -13.42 -10.13 -13.34
CA PHE A 203 -13.14 -10.65 -12.00
C PHE A 203 -14.46 -10.95 -11.23
N CYS A 204 -15.37 -9.98 -11.12
CA CYS A 204 -16.65 -10.18 -10.46
C CYS A 204 -17.45 -11.33 -11.10
N ARG A 205 -17.48 -11.41 -12.44
CA ARG A 205 -18.15 -12.51 -13.15
C ARG A 205 -17.55 -13.87 -12.79
N ARG A 206 -16.23 -13.96 -12.65
CA ARG A 206 -15.53 -15.21 -12.31
C ARG A 206 -15.77 -15.59 -10.84
N VAL A 207 -15.71 -14.61 -9.92
CA VAL A 207 -16.05 -14.82 -8.51
C VAL A 207 -17.47 -15.34 -8.37
N ASP A 208 -18.46 -14.73 -9.07
CA ASP A 208 -19.84 -15.18 -9.07
C ASP A 208 -20.02 -16.60 -9.63
N ALA A 209 -19.14 -17.00 -10.56
CA ALA A 209 -19.11 -18.35 -11.13
C ALA A 209 -18.36 -19.37 -10.24
N GLY A 210 -17.70 -18.95 -9.17
CA GLY A 210 -16.88 -19.78 -8.30
C GLY A 210 -15.59 -20.26 -8.98
N GLU A 211 -15.07 -19.49 -9.93
CA GLU A 211 -13.79 -19.75 -10.60
C GLU A 211 -12.62 -19.29 -9.72
N ASP A 212 -11.48 -19.97 -9.83
CA ASP A 212 -10.24 -19.50 -9.22
C ASP A 212 -9.77 -18.20 -9.88
N THR A 213 -9.33 -17.23 -9.06
CA THR A 213 -8.86 -15.91 -9.49
C THR A 213 -7.50 -15.59 -8.88
N ALA A 214 -6.67 -14.82 -9.60
CA ALA A 214 -5.37 -14.35 -9.10
C ALA A 214 -5.50 -13.31 -7.95
N VAL A 215 -6.65 -12.66 -7.89
CA VAL A 215 -6.99 -11.64 -6.88
C VAL A 215 -7.96 -12.27 -5.89
N ASP A 216 -7.81 -11.97 -4.60
CA ASP A 216 -8.70 -12.48 -3.55
C ASP A 216 -10.17 -12.09 -3.83
N PRO A 217 -11.14 -13.03 -3.72
CA PRO A 217 -12.57 -12.76 -3.92
C PRO A 217 -13.15 -11.60 -3.12
N TYR A 218 -12.57 -11.24 -1.97
CA TYR A 218 -12.92 -10.05 -1.19
C TYR A 218 -12.91 -8.76 -2.06
N ALA A 219 -11.99 -8.67 -3.00
CA ALA A 219 -11.87 -7.54 -3.93
C ALA A 219 -13.08 -7.34 -4.86
N ALA A 220 -14.05 -8.26 -4.87
CA ALA A 220 -15.30 -8.11 -5.64
C ALA A 220 -16.32 -7.17 -4.99
N GLU A 221 -16.10 -6.76 -3.73
CA GLU A 221 -17.02 -5.87 -3.02
C GLU A 221 -17.09 -4.49 -3.67
N LEU A 222 -15.91 -3.88 -3.92
CA LEU A 222 -15.80 -2.54 -4.48
C LEU A 222 -14.58 -2.44 -5.41
N ILE A 223 -14.63 -1.55 -6.38
CA ILE A 223 -13.52 -1.37 -7.36
C ILE A 223 -12.25 -0.82 -6.70
N GLU A 224 -12.36 -0.03 -5.65
CA GLU A 224 -11.25 0.45 -4.83
C GLU A 224 -10.57 -0.70 -4.06
N GLU A 225 -11.33 -1.70 -3.61
CA GLU A 225 -10.77 -2.92 -3.01
C GLU A 225 -10.05 -3.76 -4.09
N PHE A 226 -10.63 -3.86 -5.28
CA PHE A 226 -9.96 -4.52 -6.40
C PHE A 226 -8.64 -3.83 -6.76
N PHE A 227 -8.58 -2.50 -6.73
CA PHE A 227 -7.33 -1.76 -6.92
C PHE A 227 -6.32 -2.08 -5.81
N ALA A 228 -6.73 -2.04 -4.55
CA ALA A 228 -5.84 -2.28 -3.41
C ALA A 228 -5.27 -3.71 -3.41
N VAL A 229 -6.12 -4.74 -3.57
CA VAL A 229 -5.67 -6.15 -3.66
C VAL A 229 -4.84 -6.38 -4.94
N SER A 230 -5.18 -5.74 -6.07
CA SER A 230 -4.33 -5.80 -7.25
C SER A 230 -2.94 -5.21 -7.03
N CYS A 231 -2.80 -4.18 -6.20
CA CYS A 231 -1.49 -3.65 -5.81
C CYS A 231 -0.70 -4.66 -4.98
N GLU A 232 -1.34 -5.40 -4.07
CA GLU A 232 -0.69 -6.49 -3.33
C GLU A 232 -0.10 -7.52 -4.29
N VAL A 233 -0.94 -8.06 -5.19
CA VAL A 233 -0.52 -9.07 -6.19
C VAL A 233 0.53 -8.49 -7.14
N PHE A 234 0.41 -7.24 -7.56
CA PHE A 234 1.38 -6.57 -8.43
C PHE A 234 2.79 -6.54 -7.84
N PHE A 235 2.93 -6.32 -6.54
CA PHE A 235 4.24 -6.29 -5.87
C PHE A 235 4.72 -7.67 -5.44
N ALA A 236 3.84 -8.54 -4.93
CA ALA A 236 4.22 -9.83 -4.35
C ALA A 236 4.27 -10.96 -5.37
N GLU A 237 3.32 -11.03 -6.29
CA GLU A 237 3.15 -12.11 -7.27
C GLU A 237 2.81 -11.58 -8.67
N PRO A 238 3.64 -10.71 -9.26
CA PRO A 238 3.31 -9.94 -10.47
C PRO A 238 2.93 -10.80 -11.67
N ALA A 239 3.46 -12.03 -11.77
CA ALA A 239 3.16 -12.94 -12.86
C ALA A 239 1.68 -13.34 -12.89
N LEU A 240 1.04 -13.54 -11.72
CA LEU A 240 -0.37 -13.91 -11.64
C LEU A 240 -1.25 -12.79 -12.22
N LEU A 241 -1.04 -11.56 -11.79
CA LEU A 241 -1.82 -10.41 -12.28
C LEU A 241 -1.56 -10.13 -13.77
N ARG A 242 -0.30 -10.28 -14.24
CA ARG A 242 0.04 -10.12 -15.65
C ARG A 242 -0.65 -11.16 -16.53
N ASP A 243 -0.65 -12.42 -16.11
CA ASP A 243 -1.19 -13.52 -16.91
C ASP A 243 -2.72 -13.43 -16.99
N GLU A 244 -3.37 -12.96 -15.94
CA GLU A 244 -4.82 -12.84 -15.89
C GLU A 244 -5.32 -11.51 -16.50
N TYR A 245 -4.69 -10.36 -16.17
CA TYR A 245 -5.10 -9.02 -16.61
C TYR A 245 -3.93 -8.22 -17.22
N PRO A 246 -3.36 -8.65 -18.37
CA PRO A 246 -2.12 -8.09 -18.91
C PRO A 246 -2.19 -6.59 -19.21
N THR A 247 -3.32 -6.08 -19.67
CA THR A 247 -3.50 -4.65 -19.97
C THR A 247 -3.57 -3.82 -18.69
N TYR A 248 -4.24 -4.31 -17.67
CA TYR A 248 -4.31 -3.66 -16.36
C TYR A 248 -2.96 -3.68 -15.66
N PHE A 249 -2.27 -4.83 -15.66
CA PHE A 249 -0.89 -4.95 -15.18
C PHE A 249 0.06 -3.94 -15.84
N ALA A 250 -0.01 -3.79 -17.16
CA ALA A 250 0.82 -2.83 -17.88
C ALA A 250 0.55 -1.38 -17.45
N ASN A 251 -0.71 -1.04 -17.15
CA ASN A 251 -1.07 0.28 -16.64
C ASN A 251 -0.60 0.50 -15.19
N LEU A 252 -0.69 -0.50 -14.30
CA LEU A 252 -0.09 -0.43 -12.96
C LEU A 252 1.42 -0.24 -13.03
N ARG A 253 2.10 -1.02 -13.88
CA ARG A 253 3.53 -0.89 -14.12
C ARG A 253 3.93 0.50 -14.61
N SER A 254 3.13 1.08 -15.51
CA SER A 254 3.34 2.46 -15.99
C SER A 254 3.10 3.48 -14.87
N TYR A 255 2.05 3.32 -14.08
CA TYR A 255 1.72 4.23 -12.98
C TYR A 255 2.77 4.23 -11.87
N PHE A 256 3.17 3.06 -11.38
CA PHE A 256 4.17 2.93 -10.33
C PHE A 256 5.60 3.13 -10.84
N CYS A 257 5.82 3.14 -12.16
CA CYS A 257 7.15 3.22 -12.81
C CYS A 257 8.12 2.13 -12.30
N VAL A 258 7.61 0.94 -11.99
CA VAL A 258 8.36 -0.20 -11.47
C VAL A 258 8.08 -1.43 -12.30
N ASP A 259 9.13 -2.14 -12.71
CA ASP A 259 9.07 -3.47 -13.27
C ASP A 259 9.24 -4.49 -12.12
N THR A 260 8.14 -4.94 -11.55
CA THR A 260 8.14 -5.84 -10.39
C THR A 260 8.67 -7.25 -10.73
N GLU A 261 8.60 -7.68 -11.99
CA GLU A 261 9.17 -8.95 -12.43
C GLU A 261 10.69 -8.92 -12.53
N ARG A 262 11.29 -7.76 -12.79
CA ARG A 262 12.74 -7.55 -12.82
C ARG A 262 13.28 -6.93 -11.53
N GLY A 263 12.40 -6.42 -10.68
CA GLY A 263 12.79 -5.69 -9.49
C GLY A 263 13.54 -4.38 -9.80
N SER A 264 13.13 -3.67 -10.84
CA SER A 264 13.82 -2.46 -11.31
C SER A 264 12.88 -1.27 -11.52
N ILE A 265 13.41 -0.07 -11.32
CA ILE A 265 12.72 1.17 -11.63
C ILE A 265 12.79 1.41 -13.14
N MET A 266 11.65 1.75 -13.72
CA MET A 266 11.57 2.09 -15.14
C MET A 266 12.08 3.51 -15.37
N SER A 267 12.93 3.70 -16.40
CA SER A 267 13.27 5.05 -16.84
C SER A 267 12.03 5.75 -17.37
N ALA A 268 11.84 7.02 -16.97
CA ALA A 268 10.82 7.86 -17.60
C ALA A 268 11.09 7.90 -19.11
N ALA A 269 10.07 7.57 -19.91
CA ALA A 269 10.15 7.60 -21.36
C ALA A 269 10.14 9.04 -21.90
#